data_9dd273cde79789ee0b10bf124db14c64
#
_entry.id   9dd273cde79789ee0b10bf124db14c64
#
_cell.length_a   1.000
_cell.length_b   1.000
_cell.length_c   1.000
_cell.angle_alpha   90.00
_cell.angle_beta   90.00
_cell.angle_gamma   90.00
#
_symmetry.space_group_name_H-M   'P 1'
#
loop_
_entity.id
_entity.type
_entity.pdbx_description
1 polymer ?
#
loop_
_entity_poly.entity_id
_entity_poly.type
_entity_poly.pdbx_seq_one_letter_code
_entity_poly.pdbx_strand_id
1 'polypeptide(L)'
;MPCTAIARRRATGAGLGVLLAGGLLTSSPLTTSPLTTSPTPVLQAVVTYAGIAVDLPGVHVVSRLPGLKLAVVRGDRAALTRLAGVPGVTGIAPDDAVQLAGRESSAGTGVLASTGLGGEAGQPGAGAGVRVAVLDTGVSDTPALNRASGRLLDAADTTGAEQTGGPLVDGYGHGTFMAGLIAGGPVEGTDGAALGVAPGALVRVVRVARPDGSTRLSSVLGGLEWVYDHPGEVDVANLSFSHERPAGAYGADPLTVAVERVVQGGVTVVVASGNTAGQVGDPGFDPRVLTVGAANLATRRVASFSGSGRVGPAYKPDVVASGVGVLGLLPADSVLALAPGTSHLANGLTRGSGTSQATAIASGTAALLLAEHPGASPVQVKASLRCSARRLPGRRDGAGLLRLPGNLCAGVDGRALSDGRDLSGEMGFPASSWSASSWSASSWSASSWSASSWSASSWSASSWSASSWSASSWSASSWSASSWSASSWSASSWSASSWSGVDPDAAA
;
A
#
# COMPACT_ATOMS: atom_id res chain seq x y z
N MET A 1 -27.77 19.89 -45.04
CA MET A 1 -29.18 20.36 -45.05
C MET A 1 -30.02 19.41 -44.25
N PRO A 2 -30.94 19.89 -43.37
CA PRO A 2 -30.96 21.16 -42.69
C PRO A 2 -30.88 21.09 -41.15
N CYS A 3 -30.61 22.25 -40.56
CA CYS A 3 -30.74 22.61 -39.16
C CYS A 3 -32.18 22.54 -38.66
N THR A 4 -32.36 22.24 -37.36
CA THR A 4 -33.51 22.76 -36.62
C THR A 4 -33.08 23.17 -35.22
N ALA A 5 -33.21 24.45 -34.95
CA ALA A 5 -33.07 25.12 -33.67
C ALA A 5 -34.45 25.17 -32.97
N ILE A 6 -34.48 24.97 -31.62
CA ILE A 6 -35.65 25.31 -30.77
C ILE A 6 -35.09 25.94 -29.50
N ALA A 7 -35.13 27.19 -29.42
CA ALA A 7 -36.01 28.17 -28.78
C ALA A 7 -35.98 28.16 -27.23
N ARG A 8 -35.40 29.23 -26.71
CA ARG A 8 -35.49 29.72 -25.33
C ARG A 8 -36.93 30.12 -24.97
N ARG A 9 -37.39 29.79 -23.76
CA ARG A 9 -38.50 30.50 -23.12
C ARG A 9 -37.98 31.16 -21.83
N ARG A 10 -38.08 32.49 -21.82
CA ARG A 10 -38.11 33.35 -20.62
C ARG A 10 -39.52 33.27 -20.02
N ALA A 11 -39.63 33.26 -18.71
CA ALA A 11 -40.85 33.63 -18.00
C ALA A 11 -40.52 34.76 -17.04
N THR A 12 -41.27 35.81 -17.21
CA THR A 12 -41.28 37.09 -16.55
C THR A 12 -42.00 37.04 -15.20
N GLY A 13 -41.66 37.94 -14.33
CA GLY A 13 -42.05 38.09 -12.94
C GLY A 13 -43.50 38.55 -12.67
N ALA A 14 -43.85 38.51 -11.41
CA ALA A 14 -44.87 39.33 -10.80
C ALA A 14 -44.51 39.58 -9.33
N GLY A 15 -44.44 40.83 -8.95
CA GLY A 15 -44.31 41.29 -7.60
C GLY A 15 -45.68 41.49 -6.94
N LEU A 16 -45.72 41.47 -5.63
CA LEU A 16 -46.74 42.05 -4.71
C LEU A 16 -46.15 41.96 -3.31
N GLY A 17 -45.95 43.02 -2.58
CA GLY A 17 -46.98 43.83 -1.99
C GLY A 17 -46.62 43.84 -0.50
N VAL A 18 -46.08 45.00 -0.01
CA VAL A 18 -45.75 45.29 1.40
C VAL A 18 -47.02 45.53 2.19
N LEU A 19 -47.17 44.85 3.31
CA LEU A 19 -48.08 45.22 4.40
C LEU A 19 -47.29 45.32 5.72
N LEU A 20 -47.11 46.56 6.20
CA LEU A 20 -46.64 46.91 7.54
C LEU A 20 -47.76 46.67 8.52
N ALA A 21 -47.56 45.80 9.51
CA ALA A 21 -48.33 45.75 10.73
C ALA A 21 -47.38 45.87 11.91
N GLY A 22 -47.48 46.95 12.65
CA GLY A 22 -46.72 47.20 13.86
C GLY A 22 -47.21 46.28 15.00
N GLY A 23 -46.29 45.63 15.66
CA GLY A 23 -46.50 44.79 16.83
C GLY A 23 -45.39 45.02 17.88
N LEU A 24 -45.80 45.32 19.09
CA LEU A 24 -45.00 45.71 20.24
C LEU A 24 -43.82 44.74 20.52
N LEU A 25 -42.66 45.34 20.73
CA LEU A 25 -41.48 44.67 21.27
C LEU A 25 -41.68 44.31 22.74
N THR A 26 -41.93 43.05 23.04
CA THR A 26 -41.71 42.49 24.38
C THR A 26 -40.33 41.86 24.40
N SER A 27 -39.42 42.43 25.17
CA SER A 27 -38.08 41.93 25.42
C SER A 27 -38.16 40.62 26.24
N SER A 28 -38.00 39.48 25.55
CA SER A 28 -37.70 38.20 26.22
C SER A 28 -36.20 38.11 26.52
N PRO A 29 -35.80 37.62 27.70
CA PRO A 29 -34.38 37.44 27.99
C PRO A 29 -33.77 36.38 27.05
N LEU A 30 -32.65 36.73 26.41
CA LEU A 30 -31.79 35.81 25.66
C LEU A 30 -31.27 34.75 26.65
N THR A 31 -31.90 33.59 26.69
CA THR A 31 -31.28 32.39 27.25
C THR A 31 -30.10 32.01 26.36
N THR A 32 -28.90 32.31 26.82
CA THR A 32 -27.69 31.77 26.27
C THR A 32 -27.71 30.26 26.48
N SER A 33 -28.08 29.50 25.45
CA SER A 33 -27.85 28.06 25.43
C SER A 33 -26.35 27.83 25.57
N PRO A 34 -25.90 26.95 26.48
CA PRO A 34 -24.48 26.63 26.51
C PRO A 34 -24.05 26.08 25.15
N LEU A 35 -22.99 26.66 24.60
CA LEU A 35 -22.30 26.13 23.43
C LEU A 35 -21.91 24.70 23.76
N THR A 36 -22.63 23.71 23.21
CA THR A 36 -22.22 22.32 23.24
C THR A 36 -20.95 22.25 22.39
N THR A 37 -19.82 22.24 23.08
CA THR A 37 -18.54 21.97 22.46
C THR A 37 -18.63 20.56 21.84
N SER A 38 -18.63 20.47 20.53
CA SER A 38 -18.54 19.17 19.85
C SER A 38 -17.33 18.43 20.40
N PRO A 39 -17.46 17.15 20.75
CA PRO A 39 -16.34 16.39 21.30
C PRO A 39 -15.18 16.43 20.30
N THR A 40 -13.99 16.76 20.80
CA THR A 40 -12.77 16.78 19.99
C THR A 40 -12.60 15.39 19.35
N PRO A 41 -12.43 15.28 18.02
CA PRO A 41 -12.32 13.99 17.35
C PRO A 41 -11.09 13.23 17.85
N VAL A 42 -11.31 11.99 18.28
CA VAL A 42 -10.25 11.07 18.68
C VAL A 42 -9.68 10.44 17.41
N LEU A 43 -8.39 10.62 17.18
CA LEU A 43 -7.66 10.10 16.05
C LEU A 43 -6.89 8.83 16.45
N GLN A 44 -6.72 7.89 15.53
CA GLN A 44 -5.84 6.75 15.70
C GLN A 44 -4.59 6.95 14.85
N ALA A 45 -3.43 6.66 15.44
CA ALA A 45 -2.14 6.85 14.78
C ALA A 45 -1.19 5.70 15.11
N VAL A 46 -0.21 5.48 14.26
CA VAL A 46 0.92 4.57 14.48
C VAL A 46 2.15 5.40 14.84
N VAL A 47 2.84 5.00 15.88
CA VAL A 47 4.03 5.67 16.42
C VAL A 47 5.25 4.78 16.22
N THR A 48 6.29 5.31 15.61
CA THR A 48 7.61 4.69 15.53
C THR A 48 8.47 5.24 16.67
N TYR A 49 9.11 4.36 17.45
CA TYR A 49 9.91 4.78 18.61
C TYR A 49 11.22 4.01 18.76
N ALA A 50 12.23 4.66 19.34
CA ALA A 50 13.50 4.07 19.71
C ALA A 50 13.56 3.89 21.24
N GLY A 51 13.03 2.77 21.75
CA GLY A 51 13.42 2.25 23.08
C GLY A 51 12.60 2.61 24.31
N ILE A 52 11.53 3.44 24.33
CA ILE A 52 10.78 3.77 25.57
C ILE A 52 9.26 3.85 25.34
N ALA A 53 8.52 3.54 26.42
CA ALA A 53 7.07 3.53 26.46
C ALA A 53 6.45 4.88 26.08
N VAL A 54 5.46 4.82 25.21
CA VAL A 54 4.68 5.97 24.73
C VAL A 54 3.50 6.18 25.69
N ASP A 55 3.78 6.74 26.89
CA ASP A 55 2.74 7.05 27.87
C ASP A 55 2.71 8.56 28.09
N LEU A 56 1.67 9.22 27.59
CA LEU A 56 1.41 10.64 27.76
C LEU A 56 -0.06 10.88 28.15
N PRO A 57 -0.36 11.89 28.98
CA PRO A 57 -1.73 12.29 29.26
C PRO A 57 -2.50 12.62 27.99
N GLY A 58 -3.65 11.97 27.79
CA GLY A 58 -4.49 12.13 26.61
C GLY A 58 -4.12 11.24 25.42
N VAL A 59 -3.12 10.37 25.58
CA VAL A 59 -2.77 9.33 24.61
C VAL A 59 -3.09 7.96 25.18
N HIS A 60 -3.89 7.17 24.47
CA HIS A 60 -4.23 5.80 24.84
C HIS A 60 -3.52 4.82 23.90
N VAL A 61 -2.69 3.96 24.45
CA VAL A 61 -2.06 2.88 23.68
C VAL A 61 -3.10 1.81 23.40
N VAL A 62 -3.36 1.56 22.11
CA VAL A 62 -4.28 0.54 21.62
C VAL A 62 -3.57 -0.79 21.51
N SER A 63 -2.36 -0.77 20.93
CA SER A 63 -1.51 -1.96 20.74
C SER A 63 -0.04 -1.56 20.76
N ARG A 64 0.80 -2.47 21.25
CA ARG A 64 2.26 -2.35 21.16
C ARG A 64 2.78 -3.43 20.24
N LEU A 65 3.69 -3.07 19.36
CA LEU A 65 4.39 -3.94 18.42
C LEU A 65 5.90 -3.84 18.73
N PRO A 66 6.37 -4.47 19.84
CA PRO A 66 7.71 -4.22 20.36
C PRO A 66 8.82 -4.75 19.45
N GLY A 67 8.59 -5.84 18.74
CA GLY A 67 9.51 -6.38 17.75
C GLY A 67 9.77 -5.40 16.61
N LEU A 68 8.75 -4.71 16.16
CA LEU A 68 8.83 -3.67 15.12
C LEU A 68 9.21 -2.29 15.67
N LYS A 69 9.24 -2.09 17.00
CA LYS A 69 9.38 -0.79 17.67
C LYS A 69 8.30 0.20 17.25
N LEU A 70 7.06 -0.26 17.19
CA LEU A 70 5.88 0.49 16.82
C LEU A 70 4.82 0.42 17.93
N ALA A 71 3.93 1.40 17.96
CA ALA A 71 2.72 1.37 18.79
C ALA A 71 1.55 2.00 18.05
N VAL A 72 0.37 1.42 18.20
CA VAL A 72 -0.89 2.02 17.75
C VAL A 72 -1.48 2.79 18.94
N VAL A 73 -1.78 4.05 18.73
CA VAL A 73 -2.26 4.96 19.79
C VAL A 73 -3.53 5.68 19.36
N ARG A 74 -4.33 6.10 20.36
CA ARG A 74 -5.47 7.01 20.17
C ARG A 74 -5.28 8.26 21.00
N GLY A 75 -5.65 9.41 20.45
CA GLY A 75 -5.63 10.68 21.14
C GLY A 75 -6.26 11.78 20.32
N ASP A 76 -6.50 12.93 20.94
CA ASP A 76 -6.83 14.10 20.17
C ASP A 76 -5.60 14.64 19.43
N ARG A 77 -5.82 15.54 18.47
CA ARG A 77 -4.73 16.13 17.67
C ARG A 77 -3.63 16.76 18.54
N ALA A 78 -4.01 17.44 19.63
CA ALA A 78 -3.06 18.13 20.50
C ALA A 78 -2.18 17.11 21.27
N ALA A 79 -2.79 16.02 21.78
CA ALA A 79 -2.06 14.94 22.44
C ALA A 79 -1.09 14.25 21.50
N LEU A 80 -1.51 13.92 20.26
CA LEU A 80 -0.65 13.32 19.25
C LEU A 80 0.48 14.27 18.80
N THR A 81 0.20 15.57 18.71
CA THR A 81 1.25 16.58 18.43
C THR A 81 2.29 16.65 19.55
N ARG A 82 1.87 16.62 20.82
CA ARG A 82 2.81 16.56 21.96
C ARG A 82 3.64 15.28 21.92
N LEU A 83 3.03 14.17 21.56
CA LEU A 83 3.70 12.88 21.43
C LEU A 83 4.84 12.91 20.41
N ALA A 84 4.67 13.63 19.30
CA ALA A 84 5.73 13.80 18.29
C ALA A 84 6.99 14.49 18.82
N GLY A 85 6.88 15.27 19.88
CA GLY A 85 8.00 15.95 20.55
C GLY A 85 8.69 15.13 21.65
N VAL A 86 8.22 13.91 21.92
CA VAL A 86 8.79 13.07 23.00
C VAL A 86 10.11 12.47 22.55
N PRO A 87 11.19 12.61 23.36
CA PRO A 87 12.47 11.95 23.06
C PRO A 87 12.29 10.45 22.86
N GLY A 88 12.80 9.93 21.74
CA GLY A 88 12.66 8.53 21.36
C GLY A 88 11.48 8.23 20.43
N VAL A 89 10.54 9.14 20.22
CA VAL A 89 9.56 9.05 19.11
C VAL A 89 10.24 9.53 17.84
N THR A 90 10.30 8.65 16.83
CA THR A 90 10.97 8.94 15.54
C THR A 90 9.97 9.20 14.42
N GLY A 91 8.70 8.81 14.58
CA GLY A 91 7.65 9.07 13.63
C GLY A 91 6.25 8.88 14.22
N ILE A 92 5.28 9.62 13.68
CA ILE A 92 3.85 9.41 13.92
C ILE A 92 3.14 9.47 12.58
N ALA A 93 2.36 8.44 12.27
CA ALA A 93 1.59 8.30 11.05
C ALA A 93 0.11 8.07 11.36
N PRO A 94 -0.82 8.59 10.56
CA PRO A 94 -2.22 8.20 10.66
C PRO A 94 -2.40 6.70 10.45
N ASP A 95 -3.37 6.08 11.14
CA ASP A 95 -3.78 4.70 10.87
C ASP A 95 -4.74 4.68 9.68
N ASP A 96 -4.19 4.92 8.50
CA ASP A 96 -4.93 5.07 7.26
C ASP A 96 -5.30 3.71 6.63
N ALA A 97 -6.20 3.74 5.65
CA ALA A 97 -6.58 2.59 4.87
C ALA A 97 -5.44 2.16 3.92
N VAL A 98 -5.21 0.87 3.85
CA VAL A 98 -4.30 0.23 2.88
C VAL A 98 -5.16 -0.44 1.79
N GLN A 99 -4.72 -0.44 0.54
CA GLN A 99 -5.49 -0.96 -0.58
C GLN A 99 -4.95 -2.29 -1.08
N LEU A 100 -5.85 -3.26 -1.28
CA LEU A 100 -5.53 -4.49 -1.99
C LEU A 100 -5.27 -4.16 -3.47
N ALA A 101 -4.20 -4.73 -4.04
CA ALA A 101 -3.73 -4.36 -5.37
C ALA A 101 -4.28 -5.28 -6.49
N GLY A 102 -5.49 -5.83 -6.33
CA GLY A 102 -6.21 -6.66 -7.31
C GLY A 102 -7.25 -5.88 -8.11
N ARG A 103 -7.45 -6.26 -9.37
CA ARG A 103 -8.53 -5.80 -10.25
C ARG A 103 -9.04 -6.97 -11.09
N GLU A 104 -10.30 -6.94 -11.49
CA GLU A 104 -10.89 -7.92 -12.39
C GLU A 104 -10.49 -7.69 -13.85
N SER A 105 -10.46 -8.77 -14.67
CA SER A 105 -10.11 -8.70 -16.09
C SER A 105 -10.71 -9.84 -16.91
N SER A 106 -11.04 -9.58 -18.16
CA SER A 106 -11.77 -10.50 -19.08
C SER A 106 -10.91 -11.29 -20.07
N ALA A 107 -9.58 -11.13 -20.12
CA ALA A 107 -8.74 -11.79 -21.13
C ALA A 107 -7.50 -12.46 -20.51
N GLY A 108 -7.21 -13.72 -20.89
CA GLY A 108 -6.02 -14.46 -20.47
C GLY A 108 -5.91 -15.89 -21.02
N THR A 109 -4.78 -16.52 -20.79
CA THR A 109 -4.38 -17.86 -21.26
C THR A 109 -4.50 -18.91 -20.12
N GLY A 110 -4.27 -20.19 -20.40
CA GLY A 110 -4.41 -21.31 -19.43
C GLY A 110 -3.56 -21.16 -18.14
N VAL A 111 -3.80 -21.99 -17.13
CA VAL A 111 -3.37 -21.82 -15.74
C VAL A 111 -1.87 -21.54 -15.61
N LEU A 112 -0.99 -22.48 -15.91
CA LEU A 112 0.46 -22.25 -15.85
C LEU A 112 0.97 -21.31 -16.95
N ALA A 113 0.38 -21.35 -18.14
CA ALA A 113 0.68 -20.39 -19.19
C ALA A 113 0.34 -18.96 -18.77
N SER A 114 -0.62 -18.76 -17.87
CA SER A 114 -0.94 -17.44 -17.33
C SER A 114 0.14 -16.88 -16.40
N THR A 115 0.98 -17.74 -15.80
CA THR A 115 2.12 -17.29 -14.96
C THR A 115 3.34 -16.89 -15.80
N GLY A 116 3.49 -17.44 -16.99
CA GLY A 116 4.65 -17.21 -17.87
C GLY A 116 5.94 -17.88 -17.40
N LEU A 117 5.85 -18.73 -16.39
CA LEU A 117 6.96 -19.51 -15.83
C LEU A 117 6.98 -20.89 -16.48
N GLY A 118 8.19 -21.44 -16.62
CA GLY A 118 8.45 -22.80 -17.11
C GLY A 118 9.31 -23.57 -16.12
N GLY A 119 9.82 -24.74 -16.52
CA GLY A 119 10.67 -25.56 -15.69
C GLY A 119 9.91 -26.24 -14.55
N GLU A 120 10.39 -26.09 -13.33
CA GLU A 120 9.82 -26.73 -12.14
C GLU A 120 8.56 -26.05 -11.59
N ALA A 121 8.22 -24.86 -12.07
CA ALA A 121 7.01 -24.16 -11.64
C ALA A 121 5.76 -25.03 -11.87
N GLY A 122 4.97 -25.20 -10.80
CA GLY A 122 3.75 -26.01 -10.83
C GLY A 122 3.96 -27.52 -10.88
N GLN A 123 5.17 -28.03 -10.79
CA GLN A 123 5.42 -29.47 -10.68
C GLN A 123 4.99 -29.99 -9.28
N PRO A 124 4.48 -31.21 -9.17
CA PRO A 124 4.15 -31.80 -7.89
C PRO A 124 5.31 -31.72 -6.91
N GLY A 125 5.07 -31.21 -5.70
CA GLY A 125 6.09 -31.08 -4.66
C GLY A 125 7.05 -29.88 -4.82
N ALA A 126 6.99 -29.13 -5.92
CA ALA A 126 7.84 -27.95 -6.10
C ALA A 126 7.60 -26.91 -4.99
N GLY A 127 8.69 -26.43 -4.39
CA GLY A 127 8.64 -25.53 -3.24
C GLY A 127 8.45 -26.24 -1.87
N ALA A 128 8.56 -27.58 -1.81
CA ALA A 128 8.40 -28.33 -0.58
C ALA A 128 9.36 -27.86 0.52
N GLY A 129 8.87 -27.80 1.76
CA GLY A 129 9.63 -27.34 2.93
C GLY A 129 9.68 -25.84 3.13
N VAL A 130 9.26 -25.05 2.12
CA VAL A 130 9.21 -23.58 2.21
C VAL A 130 7.85 -23.10 2.74
N ARG A 131 7.88 -22.11 3.60
CA ARG A 131 6.71 -21.54 4.29
C ARG A 131 6.47 -20.12 3.80
N VAL A 132 5.31 -19.90 3.20
CA VAL A 132 4.91 -18.61 2.66
C VAL A 132 3.79 -18.02 3.53
N ALA A 133 4.05 -16.91 4.20
CA ALA A 133 3.00 -16.13 4.85
C ALA A 133 2.23 -15.28 3.82
N VAL A 134 0.91 -15.42 3.78
CA VAL A 134 0.01 -14.61 2.97
C VAL A 134 -0.68 -13.62 3.89
N LEU A 135 -0.24 -12.36 3.85
CA LEU A 135 -0.84 -11.26 4.60
C LEU A 135 -1.93 -10.64 3.73
N ASP A 136 -3.21 -11.03 3.96
CA ASP A 136 -4.31 -10.71 3.05
C ASP A 136 -5.68 -10.75 3.75
N THR A 137 -6.77 -11.01 3.01
CA THR A 137 -8.16 -11.08 3.50
C THR A 137 -8.53 -12.38 4.21
N GLY A 138 -7.58 -13.28 4.39
CA GLY A 138 -7.79 -14.66 4.79
C GLY A 138 -7.61 -15.61 3.62
N VAL A 139 -7.73 -16.92 3.86
CA VAL A 139 -7.72 -17.96 2.81
C VAL A 139 -8.74 -19.02 3.16
N SER A 140 -9.67 -19.29 2.27
CA SER A 140 -10.63 -20.38 2.40
C SER A 140 -10.14 -21.65 1.70
N ASP A 141 -10.64 -22.80 2.16
CA ASP A 141 -10.41 -24.07 1.49
C ASP A 141 -10.90 -24.03 0.04
N THR A 142 -10.07 -24.51 -0.88
CA THR A 142 -10.39 -24.71 -2.28
C THR A 142 -9.96 -26.10 -2.74
N PRO A 143 -10.44 -26.62 -3.89
CA PRO A 143 -9.92 -27.87 -4.44
C PRO A 143 -8.40 -27.89 -4.64
N ALA A 144 -7.80 -26.72 -4.95
CA ALA A 144 -6.37 -26.59 -5.20
C ALA A 144 -5.52 -26.49 -3.92
N LEU A 145 -6.08 -25.92 -2.85
CA LEU A 145 -5.37 -25.71 -1.59
C LEU A 145 -6.37 -25.73 -0.42
N ASN A 146 -6.18 -26.64 0.52
CA ASN A 146 -7.08 -26.82 1.65
C ASN A 146 -6.34 -27.34 2.89
N ARG A 147 -7.01 -27.26 4.04
CA ARG A 147 -6.49 -27.71 5.34
C ARG A 147 -6.20 -29.21 5.36
N ALA A 148 -7.04 -30.02 4.71
CA ALA A 148 -6.87 -31.47 4.68
C ALA A 148 -5.56 -31.91 4.02
N SER A 149 -5.00 -31.10 3.12
CA SER A 149 -3.68 -31.34 2.53
C SER A 149 -2.51 -31.11 3.51
N GLY A 150 -2.75 -30.51 4.68
CA GLY A 150 -1.71 -30.11 5.64
C GLY A 150 -0.88 -28.91 5.18
N ARG A 151 -1.19 -28.31 4.03
CA ARG A 151 -0.42 -27.19 3.46
C ARG A 151 -1.01 -25.81 3.70
N LEU A 152 -2.27 -25.74 4.13
CA LEU A 152 -2.94 -24.50 4.50
C LEU A 152 -3.05 -24.44 6.03
N LEU A 153 -2.37 -23.51 6.65
CA LEU A 153 -2.21 -23.38 8.10
C LEU A 153 -2.64 -21.98 8.53
N ASP A 154 -3.42 -21.89 9.60
CA ASP A 154 -3.69 -20.61 10.25
C ASP A 154 -2.46 -20.06 10.95
N ALA A 155 -2.44 -18.75 11.11
CA ALA A 155 -1.36 -18.05 11.79
C ALA A 155 -1.90 -16.94 12.70
N ALA A 156 -2.50 -15.87 12.11
CA ALA A 156 -3.00 -14.75 12.88
C ALA A 156 -4.19 -14.06 12.20
N ASP A 157 -5.01 -13.40 13.02
CA ASP A 157 -6.00 -12.43 12.60
C ASP A 157 -5.77 -11.12 13.35
N THR A 158 -5.38 -10.08 12.63
CA THR A 158 -5.02 -8.78 13.20
C THR A 158 -6.03 -7.69 12.86
N THR A 159 -7.17 -8.06 12.26
CA THR A 159 -8.21 -7.11 11.84
C THR A 159 -9.02 -6.55 13.01
N GLY A 160 -9.00 -7.22 14.17
CA GLY A 160 -9.87 -6.90 15.30
C GLY A 160 -11.37 -7.09 14.99
N ALA A 161 -11.70 -7.75 13.88
CA ALA A 161 -13.07 -8.04 13.51
C ALA A 161 -13.48 -9.40 14.11
N GLU A 162 -14.63 -9.44 14.79
CA GLU A 162 -15.24 -10.69 15.19
C GLU A 162 -15.75 -11.43 13.93
N GLN A 163 -14.98 -12.38 13.44
CA GLN A 163 -15.38 -13.25 12.36
C GLN A 163 -15.28 -14.70 12.81
N THR A 164 -16.37 -15.44 12.64
CA THR A 164 -16.35 -16.90 12.84
C THR A 164 -15.44 -17.56 11.80
N GLY A 165 -14.60 -18.47 12.25
CA GLY A 165 -13.72 -19.26 11.38
C GLY A 165 -12.26 -18.80 11.28
N GLY A 166 -11.89 -17.68 11.95
CA GLY A 166 -10.50 -17.22 12.01
C GLY A 166 -9.92 -16.85 10.64
N PRO A 167 -8.57 -16.89 10.48
CA PRO A 167 -7.91 -16.49 9.24
C PRO A 167 -8.14 -17.47 8.08
N LEU A 168 -8.64 -18.68 8.34
CA LEU A 168 -8.97 -19.69 7.33
C LEU A 168 -10.39 -19.54 6.76
N VAL A 169 -10.94 -18.32 6.80
CA VAL A 169 -12.17 -17.91 6.13
C VAL A 169 -11.92 -16.61 5.39
N ASP A 170 -12.14 -16.59 4.10
CA ASP A 170 -11.93 -15.42 3.22
C ASP A 170 -13.26 -14.95 2.63
N GLY A 171 -13.93 -14.03 3.32
CA GLY A 171 -15.17 -13.45 2.85
C GLY A 171 -15.02 -12.50 1.67
N TYR A 172 -13.82 -11.98 1.41
CA TYR A 172 -13.55 -11.10 0.27
C TYR A 172 -13.13 -11.88 -0.98
N GLY A 173 -12.23 -12.88 -0.82
CA GLY A 173 -11.76 -13.77 -1.88
C GLY A 173 -10.35 -13.44 -2.42
N HIS A 174 -9.78 -12.28 -2.09
CA HIS A 174 -8.49 -11.88 -2.63
C HIS A 174 -7.34 -12.76 -2.09
N GLY A 175 -7.27 -13.01 -0.79
CA GLY A 175 -6.22 -13.84 -0.19
C GLY A 175 -6.26 -15.28 -0.68
N THR A 176 -7.46 -15.86 -0.88
CA THR A 176 -7.61 -17.20 -1.46
C THR A 176 -7.07 -17.27 -2.88
N PHE A 177 -7.33 -16.24 -3.68
CA PHE A 177 -6.78 -16.12 -5.03
C PHE A 177 -5.25 -16.07 -4.99
N MET A 178 -4.66 -15.24 -4.11
CA MET A 178 -3.20 -15.11 -3.96
C MET A 178 -2.55 -16.41 -3.48
N ALA A 179 -3.11 -17.04 -2.45
CA ALA A 179 -2.61 -18.33 -1.95
C ALA A 179 -2.66 -19.44 -3.00
N GLY A 180 -3.74 -19.45 -3.80
CA GLY A 180 -3.88 -20.35 -4.94
C GLY A 180 -2.79 -20.17 -5.99
N LEU A 181 -2.40 -18.94 -6.33
CA LEU A 181 -1.30 -18.64 -7.26
C LEU A 181 0.08 -19.01 -6.68
N ILE A 182 0.25 -18.97 -5.38
CA ILE A 182 1.50 -19.34 -4.71
C ILE A 182 1.62 -20.88 -4.67
N ALA A 183 0.63 -21.58 -4.08
CA ALA A 183 0.76 -22.97 -3.66
C ALA A 183 -0.40 -23.89 -4.07
N GLY A 184 -1.32 -23.41 -4.94
CA GLY A 184 -2.44 -24.22 -5.39
C GLY A 184 -1.99 -25.43 -6.20
N GLY A 185 -2.53 -26.61 -5.87
CA GLY A 185 -2.37 -27.83 -6.65
C GLY A 185 -3.22 -27.88 -7.91
N PRO A 186 -3.34 -29.05 -8.55
CA PRO A 186 -4.19 -29.24 -9.72
C PRO A 186 -5.67 -28.97 -9.43
N VAL A 187 -6.37 -28.45 -10.43
CA VAL A 187 -7.81 -28.21 -10.45
C VAL A 187 -8.44 -29.03 -11.57
N GLU A 188 -9.67 -29.46 -11.40
CA GLU A 188 -10.42 -30.17 -12.44
C GLU A 188 -10.44 -29.37 -13.75
N GLY A 189 -10.22 -30.04 -14.88
CA GLY A 189 -10.17 -29.39 -16.19
C GLY A 189 -8.86 -28.63 -16.49
N THR A 190 -7.80 -28.86 -15.72
CA THR A 190 -6.45 -28.29 -15.97
C THR A 190 -5.44 -29.31 -16.46
N ASP A 191 -5.87 -30.50 -16.90
CA ASP A 191 -5.01 -31.61 -17.35
C ASP A 191 -3.91 -31.99 -16.33
N GLY A 192 -4.23 -31.87 -15.03
CA GLY A 192 -3.30 -32.12 -13.94
C GLY A 192 -2.30 -31.00 -13.64
N ALA A 193 -2.37 -29.90 -14.38
CA ALA A 193 -1.50 -28.75 -14.13
C ALA A 193 -1.89 -28.04 -12.83
N ALA A 194 -0.91 -27.77 -11.97
CA ALA A 194 -1.12 -27.03 -10.76
C ALA A 194 -1.52 -25.55 -11.04
N LEU A 195 -2.33 -24.98 -10.17
CA LEU A 195 -2.72 -23.58 -10.21
C LEU A 195 -1.56 -22.69 -9.75
N GLY A 196 -0.87 -23.09 -8.69
CA GLY A 196 0.21 -22.36 -8.05
C GLY A 196 1.58 -22.64 -8.65
N VAL A 197 2.48 -21.69 -8.43
CA VAL A 197 3.87 -21.77 -8.86
C VAL A 197 4.66 -22.80 -8.03
N ALA A 198 4.41 -22.86 -6.74
CA ALA A 198 5.09 -23.72 -5.74
C ALA A 198 4.08 -24.62 -5.01
N PRO A 199 3.47 -25.61 -5.66
CA PRO A 199 2.39 -26.42 -5.09
C PRO A 199 2.81 -27.32 -3.92
N GLY A 200 4.09 -27.42 -3.62
CA GLY A 200 4.61 -28.10 -2.42
C GLY A 200 4.81 -27.17 -1.22
N ALA A 201 4.73 -25.86 -1.40
CA ALA A 201 4.94 -24.92 -0.31
C ALA A 201 3.81 -24.97 0.73
N LEU A 202 4.15 -24.61 1.96
CA LEU A 202 3.21 -24.41 3.07
C LEU A 202 2.74 -22.96 3.07
N VAL A 203 1.45 -22.74 3.25
CA VAL A 203 0.86 -21.38 3.34
C VAL A 203 0.47 -21.10 4.79
N ARG A 204 1.05 -20.05 5.37
CA ARG A 204 0.66 -19.46 6.65
C ARG A 204 -0.28 -18.30 6.39
N VAL A 205 -1.49 -18.37 6.90
CA VAL A 205 -2.51 -17.35 6.65
C VAL A 205 -2.52 -16.30 7.76
N VAL A 206 -2.14 -15.07 7.41
CA VAL A 206 -2.20 -13.92 8.30
C VAL A 206 -3.26 -12.97 7.78
N ARG A 207 -4.44 -12.96 8.42
CA ARG A 207 -5.52 -12.09 8.01
C ARG A 207 -5.29 -10.68 8.52
N VAL A 208 -5.08 -9.74 7.59
CA VAL A 208 -4.85 -8.31 7.85
C VAL A 208 -5.97 -7.42 7.30
N ALA A 209 -6.87 -7.98 6.48
CA ALA A 209 -8.00 -7.27 5.90
C ALA A 209 -9.33 -7.94 6.28
N ARG A 210 -10.39 -7.14 6.35
CA ARG A 210 -11.75 -7.56 6.72
C ARG A 210 -12.45 -8.28 5.57
N PRO A 211 -13.61 -8.91 5.83
CA PRO A 211 -14.38 -9.59 4.80
C PRO A 211 -14.90 -8.70 3.66
N ASP A 212 -14.94 -7.39 3.85
CA ASP A 212 -15.28 -6.40 2.83
C ASP A 212 -14.05 -5.91 2.03
N GLY A 213 -12.88 -6.47 2.29
CA GLY A 213 -11.61 -6.09 1.67
C GLY A 213 -10.94 -4.86 2.29
N SER A 214 -11.58 -4.20 3.25
CA SER A 214 -11.00 -3.04 3.91
C SER A 214 -9.88 -3.45 4.88
N THR A 215 -8.81 -2.69 4.91
CA THR A 215 -7.72 -2.88 5.88
C THR A 215 -7.15 -1.54 6.34
N ARG A 216 -6.44 -1.59 7.46
CA ARG A 216 -5.76 -0.44 8.06
C ARG A 216 -4.28 -0.74 8.23
N LEU A 217 -3.50 0.31 8.31
CA LEU A 217 -2.06 0.22 8.56
C LEU A 217 -1.77 -0.58 9.84
N SER A 218 -2.50 -0.33 10.93
CA SER A 218 -2.35 -1.07 12.19
C SER A 218 -2.57 -2.57 12.06
N SER A 219 -3.53 -3.01 11.23
CA SER A 219 -3.78 -4.45 10.99
C SER A 219 -2.62 -5.07 10.22
N VAL A 220 -2.12 -4.40 9.19
CA VAL A 220 -0.95 -4.85 8.41
C VAL A 220 0.29 -4.95 9.30
N LEU A 221 0.53 -3.95 10.15
CA LEU A 221 1.65 -3.94 11.08
C LEU A 221 1.55 -5.06 12.11
N GLY A 222 0.35 -5.34 12.62
CA GLY A 222 0.11 -6.51 13.49
C GLY A 222 0.46 -7.83 12.80
N GLY A 223 0.12 -7.98 11.51
CA GLY A 223 0.51 -9.14 10.72
C GLY A 223 2.02 -9.25 10.50
N LEU A 224 2.69 -8.14 10.25
CA LEU A 224 4.16 -8.10 10.12
C LEU A 224 4.86 -8.37 11.46
N GLU A 225 4.30 -7.91 12.58
CA GLU A 225 4.79 -8.26 13.93
C GLU A 225 4.70 -9.76 14.15
N TRP A 226 3.56 -10.39 13.79
CA TRP A 226 3.42 -11.85 13.90
C TRP A 226 4.52 -12.56 13.10
N VAL A 227 4.79 -12.15 11.85
CA VAL A 227 5.88 -12.74 11.04
C VAL A 227 7.24 -12.56 11.70
N TYR A 228 7.50 -11.38 12.28
CA TYR A 228 8.76 -11.08 12.97
C TYR A 228 8.95 -11.92 14.24
N ASP A 229 7.88 -12.15 15.02
CA ASP A 229 7.93 -12.88 16.28
C ASP A 229 7.95 -14.40 16.10
N HIS A 230 7.74 -14.91 14.87
CA HIS A 230 7.77 -16.35 14.57
C HIS A 230 8.92 -16.72 13.63
N PRO A 231 10.19 -16.49 14.07
CA PRO A 231 11.36 -16.80 13.25
C PRO A 231 11.44 -18.30 12.97
N GLY A 232 11.71 -18.65 11.73
CA GLY A 232 11.75 -20.05 11.32
C GLY A 232 10.38 -20.68 11.03
N GLU A 233 9.29 -19.92 11.10
CA GLU A 233 7.96 -20.35 10.63
C GLU A 233 7.55 -19.70 9.31
N VAL A 234 8.32 -18.74 8.81
CA VAL A 234 8.09 -18.02 7.56
C VAL A 234 9.41 -17.82 6.83
N ASP A 235 9.46 -18.19 5.56
CA ASP A 235 10.61 -17.98 4.68
C ASP A 235 10.34 -16.86 3.67
N VAL A 236 9.07 -16.71 3.24
CA VAL A 236 8.59 -15.66 2.30
C VAL A 236 7.34 -15.03 2.88
N ALA A 237 7.26 -13.71 2.86
CA ALA A 237 6.05 -12.95 3.18
C ALA A 237 5.50 -12.29 1.90
N ASN A 238 4.26 -12.64 1.52
CA ASN A 238 3.55 -12.08 0.39
C ASN A 238 2.66 -10.92 0.85
N LEU A 239 2.93 -9.71 0.35
CA LEU A 239 2.17 -8.49 0.62
C LEU A 239 1.54 -7.99 -0.68
N SER A 240 0.36 -8.53 -1.02
CA SER A 240 -0.38 -8.20 -2.23
C SER A 240 -1.25 -6.94 -2.08
N PHE A 241 -0.74 -5.95 -1.39
CA PHE A 241 -1.37 -4.64 -1.17
C PHE A 241 -0.34 -3.51 -1.30
N SER A 242 -0.82 -2.29 -1.32
CA SER A 242 0.00 -1.09 -1.28
C SER A 242 -0.76 0.07 -0.61
N HIS A 243 -0.03 0.90 0.09
CA HIS A 243 -0.51 2.19 0.57
C HIS A 243 -0.08 3.27 -0.44
N GLU A 244 -1.02 4.11 -0.88
CA GLU A 244 -0.73 5.07 -1.96
C GLU A 244 0.20 6.21 -1.53
N ARG A 245 0.31 6.44 -0.23
CA ARG A 245 1.16 7.49 0.35
C ARG A 245 2.02 6.92 1.46
N PRO A 246 3.34 7.14 1.43
CA PRO A 246 4.16 6.88 2.61
C PRO A 246 3.70 7.79 3.75
N ALA A 247 3.59 7.22 4.95
CA ALA A 247 3.08 7.94 6.10
C ALA A 247 4.13 8.87 6.75
N GLY A 248 5.34 8.93 6.22
CA GLY A 248 6.42 9.74 6.77
C GLY A 248 7.68 9.75 5.90
N ALA A 249 8.76 10.31 6.43
CA ALA A 249 10.07 10.18 5.81
C ALA A 249 10.54 8.72 5.88
N TYR A 250 11.35 8.29 4.91
CA TYR A 250 11.99 6.99 4.94
C TYR A 250 12.70 6.76 6.28
N GLY A 251 12.57 5.59 6.87
CA GLY A 251 13.08 5.29 8.22
C GLY A 251 12.22 5.78 9.39
N ALA A 252 11.24 6.65 9.14
CA ALA A 252 10.20 7.03 10.10
C ALA A 252 8.81 6.51 9.67
N ASP A 253 8.67 6.08 8.43
CA ASP A 253 7.47 5.44 7.93
C ASP A 253 7.27 4.07 8.58
N PRO A 254 6.12 3.81 9.23
CA PRO A 254 5.92 2.59 10.01
C PRO A 254 5.98 1.31 9.16
N LEU A 255 5.46 1.35 7.94
CA LEU A 255 5.40 0.17 7.08
C LEU A 255 6.78 -0.20 6.55
N THR A 256 7.58 0.80 6.15
CA THR A 256 8.99 0.63 5.78
C THR A 256 9.79 0.05 6.95
N VAL A 257 9.67 0.63 8.16
CA VAL A 257 10.37 0.13 9.36
C VAL A 257 9.99 -1.32 9.65
N ALA A 258 8.70 -1.68 9.50
CA ALA A 258 8.22 -3.02 9.74
C ALA A 258 8.81 -4.04 8.75
N VAL A 259 8.72 -3.76 7.44
CA VAL A 259 9.23 -4.71 6.42
C VAL A 259 10.75 -4.86 6.50
N GLU A 260 11.49 -3.79 6.81
CA GLU A 260 12.94 -3.89 7.02
C GLU A 260 13.31 -4.82 8.17
N ARG A 261 12.55 -4.79 9.28
CA ARG A 261 12.78 -5.69 10.41
C ARG A 261 12.48 -7.14 10.06
N VAL A 262 11.40 -7.39 9.34
CA VAL A 262 11.06 -8.71 8.85
C VAL A 262 12.16 -9.25 7.91
N VAL A 263 12.68 -8.41 7.00
CA VAL A 263 13.82 -8.78 6.13
C VAL A 263 15.09 -9.03 6.94
N GLN A 264 15.38 -8.21 7.96
CA GLN A 264 16.51 -8.42 8.87
C GLN A 264 16.39 -9.73 9.66
N GLY A 265 15.17 -10.17 9.96
CA GLY A 265 14.85 -11.46 10.55
C GLY A 265 15.05 -12.66 9.62
N GLY A 266 15.45 -12.43 8.35
CA GLY A 266 15.75 -13.49 7.38
C GLY A 266 14.59 -13.85 6.45
N VAL A 267 13.45 -13.16 6.52
CA VAL A 267 12.27 -13.43 5.69
C VAL A 267 12.34 -12.63 4.38
N THR A 268 12.13 -13.29 3.25
CA THR A 268 12.03 -12.64 1.95
C THR A 268 10.66 -11.94 1.83
N VAL A 269 10.64 -10.62 1.84
CA VAL A 269 9.40 -9.83 1.71
C VAL A 269 9.17 -9.46 0.25
N VAL A 270 8.03 -9.88 -0.30
CA VAL A 270 7.61 -9.65 -1.69
C VAL A 270 6.37 -8.76 -1.68
N VAL A 271 6.44 -7.61 -2.35
CA VAL A 271 5.38 -6.59 -2.28
C VAL A 271 4.90 -6.13 -3.65
N ALA A 272 3.63 -5.79 -3.73
CA ALA A 272 3.04 -5.21 -4.94
C ALA A 272 3.53 -3.78 -5.16
N SER A 273 3.81 -3.42 -6.42
CA SER A 273 4.18 -2.03 -6.76
C SER A 273 2.99 -1.07 -6.73
N GLY A 274 1.76 -1.59 -6.61
CA GLY A 274 0.53 -0.81 -6.68
C GLY A 274 -0.06 -0.74 -8.09
N ASN A 275 -1.33 -0.33 -8.18
CA ASN A 275 -2.09 -0.29 -9.44
C ASN A 275 -2.33 1.15 -9.96
N THR A 276 -1.53 2.10 -9.49
CA THR A 276 -1.53 3.48 -9.95
C THR A 276 -0.30 3.74 -10.81
N ALA A 277 -0.50 3.89 -12.11
CA ALA A 277 0.59 4.11 -13.06
C ALA A 277 1.43 5.34 -12.68
N GLY A 278 2.77 5.19 -12.75
CA GLY A 278 3.70 6.29 -12.45
C GLY A 278 3.98 6.51 -10.96
N GLN A 279 3.38 5.71 -10.09
CA GLN A 279 3.62 5.73 -8.66
C GLN A 279 4.01 4.34 -8.16
N VAL A 280 4.84 4.26 -7.15
CA VAL A 280 5.13 3.02 -6.42
C VAL A 280 4.50 3.16 -5.05
N GLY A 281 3.62 2.22 -4.70
CA GLY A 281 2.97 2.22 -3.39
C GLY A 281 3.94 1.79 -2.28
N ASP A 282 3.68 2.28 -1.08
CA ASP A 282 4.37 1.86 0.13
C ASP A 282 3.92 0.43 0.54
N PRO A 283 4.85 -0.47 0.93
CA PRO A 283 6.29 -0.33 1.11
C PRO A 283 7.14 -0.68 -0.14
N GLY A 284 6.53 -0.71 -1.34
CA GLY A 284 7.21 -1.12 -2.57
C GLY A 284 8.41 -0.27 -2.98
N PHE A 285 8.57 0.91 -2.41
CA PHE A 285 9.74 1.75 -2.63
C PHE A 285 10.95 1.31 -1.78
N ASP A 286 10.75 0.51 -0.74
CA ASP A 286 11.84 0.03 0.12
C ASP A 286 12.90 -0.74 -0.69
N PRO A 287 14.20 -0.45 -0.52
CA PRO A 287 15.26 -1.11 -1.27
C PRO A 287 15.47 -2.58 -0.88
N ARG A 288 15.03 -3.01 0.31
CA ARG A 288 15.25 -4.36 0.82
C ARG A 288 14.19 -5.35 0.37
N VAL A 289 12.94 -4.90 0.16
CA VAL A 289 11.85 -5.76 -0.32
C VAL A 289 11.97 -6.02 -1.82
N LEU A 290 11.44 -7.16 -2.28
CA LEU A 290 11.25 -7.44 -3.70
C LEU A 290 9.94 -6.82 -4.18
N THR A 291 10.01 -5.71 -4.90
CA THR A 291 8.84 -5.02 -5.44
C THR A 291 8.49 -5.56 -6.82
N VAL A 292 7.23 -5.95 -7.00
CA VAL A 292 6.76 -6.63 -8.22
C VAL A 292 5.68 -5.81 -8.93
N GLY A 293 5.92 -5.50 -10.20
CA GLY A 293 4.95 -4.90 -11.10
C GLY A 293 4.23 -5.93 -11.96
N ALA A 294 3.14 -5.51 -12.61
CA ALA A 294 2.33 -6.35 -13.46
C ALA A 294 2.74 -6.26 -14.93
N ALA A 295 2.86 -7.41 -15.61
CA ALA A 295 3.04 -7.52 -17.05
C ALA A 295 1.85 -8.23 -17.71
N ASN A 296 1.53 -7.82 -18.93
CA ASN A 296 0.63 -8.54 -19.82
C ASN A 296 1.46 -9.46 -20.74
N LEU A 297 1.33 -10.77 -20.56
CA LEU A 297 2.09 -11.75 -21.32
C LEU A 297 1.70 -11.80 -22.80
N ALA A 298 0.41 -11.60 -23.12
CA ALA A 298 -0.08 -11.63 -24.50
C ALA A 298 0.53 -10.48 -25.34
N THR A 299 0.68 -9.30 -24.74
CA THR A 299 1.28 -8.14 -25.42
C THR A 299 2.79 -8.02 -25.17
N ARG A 300 3.32 -8.77 -24.21
CA ARG A 300 4.72 -8.71 -23.75
C ARG A 300 5.12 -7.29 -23.32
N ARG A 301 4.23 -6.60 -22.62
CA ARG A 301 4.43 -5.24 -22.10
C ARG A 301 4.05 -5.15 -20.63
N VAL A 302 4.63 -4.19 -19.93
CA VAL A 302 4.18 -3.81 -18.60
C VAL A 302 2.74 -3.34 -18.69
N ALA A 303 1.89 -3.78 -17.75
CA ALA A 303 0.49 -3.37 -17.70
C ALA A 303 0.37 -1.86 -17.50
N SER A 304 -0.63 -1.25 -18.13
CA SER A 304 -0.81 0.21 -18.10
C SER A 304 -1.00 0.75 -16.68
N PHE A 305 -1.66 -0.03 -15.83
CA PHE A 305 -1.95 0.33 -14.43
C PHE A 305 -0.76 0.09 -13.47
N SER A 306 0.23 -0.75 -13.87
CA SER A 306 1.31 -1.15 -12.96
C SER A 306 2.08 0.03 -12.41
N GLY A 307 2.21 0.08 -11.09
CA GLY A 307 3.03 1.07 -10.39
C GLY A 307 4.49 0.98 -10.80
N SER A 308 5.13 2.12 -11.01
CA SER A 308 6.56 2.21 -11.35
C SER A 308 7.08 3.62 -11.17
N GLY A 309 8.33 3.79 -10.79
CA GLY A 309 8.95 5.11 -10.66
C GLY A 309 10.39 5.05 -10.12
N ARG A 310 11.05 6.21 -10.11
CA ARG A 310 12.34 6.36 -9.42
C ARG A 310 12.09 6.53 -7.93
N VAL A 311 12.91 5.85 -7.14
CA VAL A 311 12.95 5.96 -5.70
C VAL A 311 14.41 6.17 -5.33
N GLY A 312 14.80 7.40 -5.03
CA GLY A 312 16.20 7.77 -4.89
C GLY A 312 17.02 7.41 -6.14
N PRO A 313 18.18 6.73 -5.99
CA PRO A 313 19.00 6.27 -7.12
C PRO A 313 18.39 5.05 -7.84
N ALA A 314 17.48 4.31 -7.20
CA ALA A 314 16.90 3.09 -7.74
C ALA A 314 15.64 3.36 -8.59
N TYR A 315 15.29 2.40 -9.42
CA TYR A 315 14.03 2.38 -10.17
C TYR A 315 13.22 1.16 -9.70
N LYS A 316 11.95 1.40 -9.38
CA LYS A 316 11.00 0.35 -9.00
C LYS A 316 9.92 0.19 -10.09
N PRO A 317 9.36 -1.01 -10.25
CA PRO A 317 9.55 -2.24 -9.47
C PRO A 317 10.94 -2.87 -9.71
N ASP A 318 11.31 -3.84 -8.88
CA ASP A 318 12.53 -4.65 -9.08
C ASP A 318 12.40 -5.57 -10.29
N VAL A 319 11.24 -6.21 -10.43
CA VAL A 319 10.85 -7.08 -11.54
C VAL A 319 9.37 -6.91 -11.87
N VAL A 320 8.94 -7.41 -13.01
CA VAL A 320 7.51 -7.59 -13.32
C VAL A 320 7.19 -9.07 -13.51
N ALA A 321 5.98 -9.48 -13.13
CA ALA A 321 5.48 -10.83 -13.39
C ALA A 321 4.10 -10.76 -14.07
N SER A 322 3.55 -11.92 -14.47
CA SER A 322 2.19 -11.98 -15.04
C SER A 322 1.19 -11.34 -14.07
N GLY A 323 0.46 -10.36 -14.54
CA GLY A 323 -0.50 -9.63 -13.72
C GLY A 323 -1.74 -9.18 -14.50
N VAL A 324 -2.00 -9.78 -15.69
CA VAL A 324 -3.17 -9.46 -16.50
C VAL A 324 -3.86 -10.74 -16.94
N GLY A 325 -5.11 -10.92 -16.54
CA GLY A 325 -5.94 -12.07 -16.90
C GLY A 325 -5.43 -13.39 -16.31
N VAL A 326 -4.79 -13.34 -15.16
CA VAL A 326 -4.26 -14.52 -14.45
C VAL A 326 -5.42 -15.34 -13.90
N LEU A 327 -5.35 -16.66 -14.05
CA LEU A 327 -6.38 -17.58 -13.55
C LEU A 327 -6.14 -17.94 -12.09
N GLY A 328 -7.21 -17.95 -11.31
CA GLY A 328 -7.19 -18.33 -9.90
C GLY A 328 -8.57 -18.81 -9.43
N LEU A 329 -8.66 -19.22 -8.17
CA LEU A 329 -9.90 -19.64 -7.53
C LEU A 329 -10.34 -18.59 -6.51
N LEU A 330 -11.67 -18.39 -6.43
CA LEU A 330 -12.32 -17.60 -5.39
C LEU A 330 -13.25 -18.50 -4.56
N PRO A 331 -13.43 -18.25 -3.26
CA PRO A 331 -14.56 -18.83 -2.53
C PRO A 331 -15.88 -18.41 -3.19
N ALA A 332 -16.80 -19.34 -3.42
CA ALA A 332 -18.02 -19.09 -4.20
C ALA A 332 -18.94 -18.02 -3.59
N ASP A 333 -18.86 -17.83 -2.29
CA ASP A 333 -19.64 -16.87 -1.49
C ASP A 333 -18.89 -15.57 -1.18
N SER A 334 -17.67 -15.42 -1.70
CA SER A 334 -16.87 -14.22 -1.46
C SER A 334 -17.38 -12.99 -2.22
N VAL A 335 -17.07 -11.81 -1.69
CA VAL A 335 -17.46 -10.52 -2.30
C VAL A 335 -16.98 -10.43 -3.75
N LEU A 336 -15.73 -10.83 -4.03
CA LEU A 336 -15.20 -10.81 -5.40
C LEU A 336 -15.86 -11.82 -6.32
N ALA A 337 -16.23 -13.00 -5.82
CA ALA A 337 -16.94 -14.00 -6.65
C ALA A 337 -18.34 -13.53 -7.03
N LEU A 338 -19.02 -12.82 -6.15
CA LEU A 338 -20.38 -12.33 -6.35
C LEU A 338 -20.43 -10.94 -7.02
N ALA A 339 -19.29 -10.30 -7.24
CA ALA A 339 -19.24 -8.96 -7.81
C ALA A 339 -19.74 -8.95 -9.28
N PRO A 340 -20.53 -7.94 -9.69
CA PRO A 340 -20.98 -7.81 -11.07
C PRO A 340 -19.78 -7.69 -12.03
N GLY A 341 -19.74 -8.55 -13.05
CA GLY A 341 -18.66 -8.55 -14.04
C GLY A 341 -17.56 -9.59 -13.76
N THR A 342 -17.57 -10.26 -12.62
CA THR A 342 -16.66 -11.38 -12.36
C THR A 342 -16.93 -12.52 -13.35
N SER A 343 -15.89 -12.88 -14.12
CA SER A 343 -15.98 -13.91 -15.15
C SER A 343 -15.54 -15.27 -14.59
N HIS A 344 -16.49 -16.14 -14.29
CA HIS A 344 -16.24 -17.51 -13.92
C HIS A 344 -16.14 -18.40 -15.15
N LEU A 345 -15.12 -19.25 -15.20
CA LEU A 345 -15.00 -20.32 -16.17
C LEU A 345 -15.76 -21.57 -15.72
N ALA A 346 -16.04 -22.49 -16.65
CA ALA A 346 -16.80 -23.69 -16.36
C ALA A 346 -16.23 -24.58 -15.23
N ASN A 347 -14.90 -24.51 -15.02
CA ASN A 347 -14.20 -25.23 -13.94
C ASN A 347 -14.07 -24.41 -12.63
N GLY A 348 -14.81 -23.33 -12.47
CA GLY A 348 -14.77 -22.46 -11.27
C GLY A 348 -13.59 -21.50 -11.21
N LEU A 349 -12.67 -21.54 -12.17
CA LEU A 349 -11.57 -20.58 -12.24
C LEU A 349 -12.08 -19.18 -12.61
N THR A 350 -11.44 -18.19 -12.06
CA THR A 350 -11.75 -16.77 -12.29
C THR A 350 -10.50 -16.05 -12.80
N ARG A 351 -10.68 -15.01 -13.61
CA ARG A 351 -9.59 -14.19 -14.11
C ARG A 351 -9.42 -12.94 -13.26
N GLY A 352 -8.19 -12.71 -12.79
CA GLY A 352 -7.83 -11.50 -12.06
C GLY A 352 -6.70 -10.73 -12.76
N SER A 353 -6.65 -9.42 -12.53
CA SER A 353 -5.54 -8.56 -12.97
C SER A 353 -5.13 -7.62 -11.84
N GLY A 354 -3.82 -7.41 -11.70
CA GLY A 354 -3.25 -6.53 -10.70
C GLY A 354 -1.79 -6.84 -10.42
N THR A 355 -1.13 -5.95 -9.73
CA THR A 355 0.20 -6.21 -9.19
C THR A 355 0.17 -7.23 -8.06
N SER A 356 -0.99 -7.48 -7.43
CA SER A 356 -1.21 -8.57 -6.47
C SER A 356 -0.92 -9.95 -7.07
N GLN A 357 -1.51 -10.25 -8.24
CA GLN A 357 -1.29 -11.52 -8.94
C GLN A 357 0.19 -11.71 -9.31
N ALA A 358 0.83 -10.64 -9.79
CA ALA A 358 2.26 -10.65 -10.08
C ALA A 358 3.11 -10.90 -8.83
N THR A 359 2.74 -10.32 -7.69
CA THR A 359 3.41 -10.50 -6.39
C THR A 359 3.28 -11.94 -5.89
N ALA A 360 2.07 -12.53 -5.98
CA ALA A 360 1.85 -13.92 -5.60
C ALA A 360 2.70 -14.89 -6.44
N ILE A 361 2.77 -14.68 -7.76
CA ILE A 361 3.62 -15.46 -8.67
C ILE A 361 5.10 -15.30 -8.29
N ALA A 362 5.56 -14.09 -7.96
CA ALA A 362 6.93 -13.86 -7.53
C ALA A 362 7.23 -14.50 -6.16
N SER A 363 6.26 -14.51 -5.24
CA SER A 363 6.39 -15.20 -3.95
C SER A 363 6.51 -16.72 -4.12
N GLY A 364 5.72 -17.32 -5.00
CA GLY A 364 5.87 -18.72 -5.38
C GLY A 364 7.23 -19.00 -6.05
N THR A 365 7.72 -18.10 -6.89
CA THR A 365 9.07 -18.24 -7.52
C THR A 365 10.18 -18.12 -6.48
N ALA A 366 10.04 -17.23 -5.49
CA ALA A 366 10.97 -17.16 -4.36
C ALA A 366 10.95 -18.46 -3.52
N ALA A 367 9.76 -19.05 -3.34
CA ALA A 367 9.64 -20.34 -2.63
C ALA A 367 10.34 -21.49 -3.40
N LEU A 368 10.24 -21.52 -4.73
CA LEU A 368 10.99 -22.51 -5.53
C LEU A 368 12.49 -22.36 -5.34
N LEU A 369 13.00 -21.13 -5.43
CA LEU A 369 14.43 -20.86 -5.25
C LEU A 369 14.93 -21.23 -3.85
N LEU A 370 14.12 -20.96 -2.81
CA LEU A 370 14.47 -21.32 -1.43
C LEU A 370 14.41 -22.82 -1.17
N ALA A 371 13.54 -23.56 -1.86
CA ALA A 371 13.52 -25.02 -1.76
C ALA A 371 14.81 -25.65 -2.34
N GLU A 372 15.34 -25.09 -3.44
CA GLU A 372 16.61 -25.51 -4.05
C GLU A 372 17.83 -25.01 -3.25
N HIS A 373 17.71 -23.85 -2.60
CA HIS A 373 18.79 -23.18 -1.88
C HIS A 373 18.37 -22.83 -0.43
N PRO A 374 18.18 -23.82 0.45
CA PRO A 374 17.83 -23.59 1.83
C PRO A 374 18.88 -22.72 2.54
N GLY A 375 18.42 -21.67 3.20
CA GLY A 375 19.32 -20.71 3.87
C GLY A 375 19.83 -19.56 2.98
N ALA A 376 19.37 -19.46 1.73
CA ALA A 376 19.62 -18.24 0.94
C ALA A 376 18.99 -17.04 1.64
N SER A 377 19.77 -15.96 1.81
CA SER A 377 19.28 -14.73 2.44
C SER A 377 18.28 -14.00 1.55
N PRO A 378 17.40 -13.15 2.12
CA PRO A 378 16.45 -12.34 1.33
C PRO A 378 17.12 -11.53 0.22
N VAL A 379 18.34 -11.07 0.47
CA VAL A 379 19.18 -10.35 -0.50
C VAL A 379 19.56 -11.22 -1.69
N GLN A 380 20.02 -12.43 -1.41
CA GLN A 380 20.39 -13.40 -2.46
C GLN A 380 19.17 -13.81 -3.27
N VAL A 381 18.03 -14.06 -2.63
CA VAL A 381 16.76 -14.36 -3.31
C VAL A 381 16.38 -13.21 -4.23
N LYS A 382 16.30 -11.97 -3.71
CA LYS A 382 15.98 -10.78 -4.50
C LYS A 382 16.94 -10.59 -5.68
N ALA A 383 18.24 -10.72 -5.44
CA ALA A 383 19.25 -10.56 -6.50
C ALA A 383 19.09 -11.62 -7.59
N SER A 384 18.85 -12.86 -7.22
CA SER A 384 18.69 -13.98 -8.16
C SER A 384 17.46 -13.83 -9.05
N LEU A 385 16.32 -13.41 -8.47
CA LEU A 385 15.11 -13.12 -9.20
C LEU A 385 15.28 -11.94 -10.17
N ARG A 386 16.08 -10.93 -9.80
CA ARG A 386 16.42 -9.81 -10.69
C ARG A 386 17.40 -10.21 -11.78
N CYS A 387 18.43 -11.01 -11.46
CA CYS A 387 19.42 -11.50 -12.44
C CYS A 387 18.81 -12.36 -13.53
N SER A 388 17.84 -13.23 -13.18
CA SER A 388 17.18 -14.13 -14.11
C SER A 388 16.13 -13.45 -15.00
N ALA A 389 15.69 -12.25 -14.62
CA ALA A 389 14.61 -11.54 -15.29
C ALA A 389 14.96 -11.17 -16.73
N ARG A 390 13.97 -11.25 -17.63
CA ARG A 390 14.11 -10.93 -19.05
C ARG A 390 13.52 -9.56 -19.35
N ARG A 391 14.30 -8.64 -19.90
CA ARG A 391 13.83 -7.32 -20.33
C ARG A 391 12.60 -7.38 -21.22
N LEU A 392 11.64 -6.51 -20.95
CA LEU A 392 10.50 -6.20 -21.78
C LEU A 392 10.73 -4.89 -22.55
N PRO A 393 9.99 -4.65 -23.66
CA PRO A 393 9.98 -3.35 -24.32
C PRO A 393 9.48 -2.25 -23.36
N GLY A 394 10.28 -1.20 -23.17
CA GLY A 394 9.96 -0.07 -22.30
C GLY A 394 10.94 0.08 -21.12
N ARG A 395 10.65 1.04 -20.21
CA ARG A 395 11.54 1.35 -19.07
C ARG A 395 10.88 1.13 -17.72
N ARG A 396 9.69 0.50 -17.67
CA ARG A 396 8.88 0.36 -16.46
C ARG A 396 8.94 -1.06 -15.85
N ASP A 397 9.84 -1.89 -16.36
CA ASP A 397 9.94 -3.33 -16.08
C ASP A 397 10.98 -3.69 -15.00
N GLY A 398 11.66 -2.72 -14.40
CA GLY A 398 12.75 -3.00 -13.47
C GLY A 398 13.89 -3.77 -14.13
N ALA A 399 14.24 -4.94 -13.61
CA ALA A 399 15.17 -5.87 -14.26
C ALA A 399 14.52 -6.61 -15.43
N GLY A 400 13.19 -6.71 -15.48
CA GLY A 400 12.43 -7.35 -16.55
C GLY A 400 11.34 -8.30 -16.07
N LEU A 401 10.81 -9.10 -17.00
CA LEU A 401 9.84 -10.15 -16.71
C LEU A 401 10.50 -11.28 -15.91
N LEU A 402 9.89 -11.62 -14.79
CA LEU A 402 10.32 -12.69 -13.90
C LEU A 402 10.48 -14.01 -14.63
N ARG A 403 11.53 -14.73 -14.30
CA ARG A 403 11.81 -16.10 -14.71
C ARG A 403 12.30 -16.89 -13.50
N LEU A 404 12.10 -18.20 -13.53
CA LEU A 404 12.70 -19.07 -12.52
C LEU A 404 14.23 -19.04 -12.68
N PRO A 405 14.98 -18.64 -11.62
CA PRO A 405 16.45 -18.72 -11.65
C PRO A 405 16.88 -20.18 -11.55
N GLY A 406 17.86 -20.59 -12.32
CA GLY A 406 18.46 -21.92 -12.18
C GLY A 406 19.47 -22.00 -11.04
N ASN A 407 19.97 -20.88 -10.54
CA ASN A 407 20.95 -20.80 -9.45
C ASN A 407 20.89 -19.44 -8.76
N LEU A 408 21.52 -19.34 -7.60
CA LEU A 408 21.75 -18.04 -6.96
C LEU A 408 22.66 -17.16 -7.84
N CYS A 409 22.37 -15.88 -7.87
CA CYS A 409 23.15 -14.89 -8.60
C CYS A 409 24.56 -14.80 -8.00
N ALA A 410 25.59 -15.04 -8.82
CA ALA A 410 26.98 -15.05 -8.39
C ALA A 410 27.44 -13.65 -7.93
N GLY A 411 28.32 -13.61 -6.91
CA GLY A 411 28.94 -12.38 -6.44
C GLY A 411 28.04 -11.52 -5.54
N VAL A 412 26.86 -11.97 -5.18
CA VAL A 412 26.00 -11.30 -4.20
C VAL A 412 26.34 -11.81 -2.82
N ASP A 413 27.09 -11.01 -2.04
CA ASP A 413 27.25 -11.24 -0.62
C ASP A 413 25.90 -11.07 0.08
N GLY A 414 25.46 -12.07 0.84
CA GLY A 414 24.22 -12.00 1.62
C GLY A 414 24.19 -10.85 2.65
N ARG A 415 25.33 -10.20 2.87
CA ARG A 415 25.47 -9.01 3.71
C ARG A 415 25.38 -7.68 2.94
N ALA A 416 25.49 -7.69 1.62
CA ALA A 416 25.67 -6.48 0.80
C ALA A 416 24.49 -5.50 0.74
N LEU A 417 23.32 -5.86 1.29
CA LEU A 417 22.21 -4.91 1.52
C LEU A 417 22.14 -4.42 2.98
N SER A 418 23.08 -4.81 3.83
CA SER A 418 23.23 -4.25 5.18
C SER A 418 23.85 -2.85 5.19
N ASP A 419 24.27 -2.35 4.04
CA ASP A 419 24.63 -0.95 3.89
C ASP A 419 23.35 -0.13 4.11
N GLY A 420 23.12 0.18 5.38
CA GLY A 420 22.19 1.20 5.82
C GLY A 420 22.62 2.56 5.24
N ARG A 421 22.63 2.69 3.93
CA ARG A 421 22.54 3.98 3.28
C ARG A 421 21.22 4.56 3.73
N ASP A 422 21.33 5.45 4.67
CA ASP A 422 20.26 6.33 5.06
C ASP A 422 19.81 7.08 3.80
N LEU A 423 18.76 6.56 3.17
CA LEU A 423 18.11 7.19 2.02
C LEU A 423 17.25 8.38 2.46
N SER A 424 17.18 8.66 3.77
CA SER A 424 16.42 9.80 4.31
C SER A 424 16.89 11.16 3.77
N GLY A 425 18.17 11.26 3.38
CA GLY A 425 18.73 12.44 2.73
C GLY A 425 18.57 12.51 1.21
N GLU A 426 18.18 11.40 0.53
CA GLU A 426 18.15 11.31 -0.93
C GLU A 426 16.73 11.25 -1.52
N MET A 427 15.71 11.11 -0.71
CA MET A 427 14.33 11.14 -1.18
C MET A 427 13.82 12.57 -1.33
N GLY A 428 14.20 13.22 -2.42
CA GLY A 428 13.30 14.18 -3.04
C GLY A 428 12.10 13.36 -3.56
N PHE A 429 10.98 13.39 -2.85
CA PHE A 429 9.72 12.83 -3.39
C PHE A 429 9.40 13.57 -4.68
N PRO A 430 9.53 12.96 -5.86
CA PRO A 430 8.93 13.51 -7.05
C PRO A 430 7.42 13.18 -6.99
N ALA A 431 6.72 13.84 -6.08
CA ALA A 431 5.27 13.85 -6.15
C ALA A 431 4.89 14.62 -7.39
N SER A 432 4.48 13.92 -8.45
CA SER A 432 3.89 14.58 -9.62
C SER A 432 2.66 15.40 -9.21
N SER A 433 1.98 15.01 -8.14
CA SER A 433 0.92 15.80 -7.50
C SER A 433 0.86 15.51 -6.01
N TRP A 434 0.58 16.53 -5.22
CA TRP A 434 0.32 16.43 -3.79
C TRP A 434 -0.98 17.16 -3.44
N SER A 435 -1.87 16.48 -2.70
CA SER A 435 -3.11 17.09 -2.25
C SER A 435 -3.48 16.62 -0.83
N ALA A 436 -3.94 17.55 0.00
CA ALA A 436 -4.45 17.27 1.32
C ALA A 436 -5.61 18.21 1.67
N SER A 437 -6.56 17.76 2.50
CA SER A 437 -7.58 18.65 3.05
C SER A 437 -6.97 19.64 4.05
N SER A 438 -5.99 19.20 4.86
CA SER A 438 -5.23 20.10 5.75
C SER A 438 -3.81 19.60 5.94
N TRP A 439 -2.86 20.54 6.05
CA TRP A 439 -1.50 20.26 6.41
C TRP A 439 -1.04 21.20 7.51
N SER A 440 -0.39 20.67 8.56
CA SER A 440 0.17 21.49 9.64
C SER A 440 1.42 20.86 10.22
N ALA A 441 2.45 21.66 10.49
CA ALA A 441 3.67 21.26 11.15
C ALA A 441 4.22 22.36 12.06
N SER A 442 4.95 21.99 13.11
CA SER A 442 5.68 22.98 13.93
C SER A 442 6.86 23.56 13.13
N SER A 443 7.58 22.68 12.43
CA SER A 443 8.66 23.10 11.53
C SER A 443 8.71 22.17 10.31
N TRP A 444 9.09 22.73 9.19
CA TRP A 444 9.36 21.97 7.99
C TRP A 444 10.65 22.48 7.34
N SER A 445 11.53 21.56 6.95
CA SER A 445 12.78 21.89 6.27
C SER A 445 13.16 20.82 5.25
N ALA A 446 13.66 21.25 4.10
CA ALA A 446 14.20 20.38 3.07
C ALA A 446 15.34 21.08 2.31
N SER A 447 16.32 20.31 1.82
CA SER A 447 17.32 20.85 0.90
C SER A 447 16.71 21.18 -0.47
N SER A 448 15.80 20.34 -0.96
CA SER A 448 15.03 20.64 -2.18
C SER A 448 13.65 20.00 -2.13
N TRP A 449 12.67 20.69 -2.73
CA TRP A 449 11.32 20.17 -2.90
C TRP A 449 10.78 20.54 -4.28
N SER A 450 10.13 19.57 -4.96
CA SER A 450 9.53 19.82 -6.26
C SER A 450 8.26 18.96 -6.46
N ALA A 451 7.22 19.53 -7.07
CA ALA A 451 6.01 18.84 -7.47
C ALA A 451 5.43 19.43 -8.76
N SER A 452 4.73 18.64 -9.58
CA SER A 452 3.99 19.17 -10.71
C SER A 452 2.77 19.96 -10.26
N SER A 453 2.04 19.46 -9.24
CA SER A 453 0.96 20.21 -8.62
C SER A 453 0.90 19.96 -7.11
N TRP A 454 0.49 21.00 -6.39
CA TRP A 454 0.26 20.94 -4.95
C TRP A 454 -1.04 21.65 -4.60
N SER A 455 -1.89 21.02 -3.77
CA SER A 455 -3.13 21.63 -3.30
C SER A 455 -3.50 21.21 -1.88
N ALA A 456 -4.02 22.16 -1.09
CA ALA A 456 -4.58 21.90 0.22
C ALA A 456 -5.74 22.84 0.53
N SER A 457 -6.73 22.41 1.31
CA SER A 457 -7.75 23.33 1.84
C SER A 457 -7.15 24.26 2.89
N SER A 458 -6.26 23.75 3.75
CA SER A 458 -5.50 24.62 4.68
C SER A 458 -4.07 24.13 4.87
N TRP A 459 -3.15 25.07 5.02
CA TRP A 459 -1.74 24.81 5.31
C TRP A 459 -1.27 25.73 6.44
N SER A 460 -0.55 25.18 7.43
CA SER A 460 0.03 25.98 8.49
C SER A 460 1.34 25.39 9.04
N ALA A 461 2.31 26.23 9.31
CA ALA A 461 3.54 25.87 10.00
C ALA A 461 4.04 27.01 10.89
N SER A 462 4.70 26.69 12.01
CA SER A 462 5.41 27.71 12.79
C SER A 462 6.68 28.17 12.09
N SER A 463 7.41 27.24 11.45
CA SER A 463 8.54 27.62 10.60
C SER A 463 8.59 26.72 9.36
N TRP A 464 9.01 27.30 8.25
CA TRP A 464 9.24 26.60 7.00
C TRP A 464 10.56 27.07 6.37
N SER A 465 11.38 26.12 5.91
CA SER A 465 12.63 26.45 5.23
C SER A 465 13.01 25.42 4.17
N ALA A 466 13.50 25.88 3.02
CA ALA A 466 14.07 25.04 1.99
C ALA A 466 15.22 25.75 1.28
N SER A 467 16.23 25.01 0.82
CA SER A 467 17.25 25.59 -0.07
C SER A 467 16.67 25.85 -1.47
N SER A 468 15.82 24.95 -1.97
CA SER A 468 15.05 25.20 -3.20
C SER A 468 13.65 24.60 -3.12
N TRP A 469 12.69 25.31 -3.73
CA TRP A 469 11.31 24.87 -3.85
C TRP A 469 10.79 25.17 -5.25
N SER A 470 10.10 24.20 -5.87
CA SER A 470 9.49 24.41 -7.19
C SER A 470 8.20 23.60 -7.37
N ALA A 471 7.20 24.20 -8.00
CA ALA A 471 5.98 23.52 -8.44
C ALA A 471 5.46 24.12 -9.75
N SER A 472 4.84 23.32 -10.61
CA SER A 472 4.13 23.86 -11.77
C SER A 472 2.84 24.55 -11.36
N SER A 473 2.12 24.00 -10.38
CA SER A 473 0.96 24.68 -9.78
C SER A 473 0.90 24.48 -8.27
N TRP A 474 0.47 25.51 -7.57
CA TRP A 474 0.24 25.49 -6.13
C TRP A 474 -1.08 26.17 -5.79
N SER A 475 -1.90 25.56 -4.92
CA SER A 475 -3.15 26.16 -4.46
C SER A 475 -3.51 25.78 -3.02
N ALA A 476 -4.00 26.72 -2.25
CA ALA A 476 -4.59 26.49 -0.94
C ALA A 476 -5.76 27.43 -0.68
N SER A 477 -6.77 26.99 0.08
CA SER A 477 -7.81 27.91 0.56
C SER A 477 -7.27 28.81 1.66
N SER A 478 -6.40 28.28 2.55
CA SER A 478 -5.69 29.11 3.54
C SER A 478 -4.25 28.64 3.74
N TRP A 479 -3.35 29.60 3.91
CA TRP A 479 -1.94 29.36 4.20
C TRP A 479 -1.46 30.23 5.35
N SER A 480 -0.69 29.70 6.30
CA SER A 480 -0.10 30.47 7.39
C SER A 480 1.23 29.91 7.86
N ALA A 481 2.22 30.79 8.10
CA ALA A 481 3.46 30.45 8.76
C ALA A 481 3.96 31.61 9.62
N SER A 482 4.56 31.30 10.78
CA SER A 482 5.19 32.32 11.63
C SER A 482 6.55 32.75 11.08
N SER A 483 7.26 31.84 10.40
CA SER A 483 8.47 32.15 9.64
C SER A 483 8.57 31.28 8.39
N TRP A 484 9.07 31.88 7.31
CA TRP A 484 9.28 31.23 6.04
C TRP A 484 10.62 31.65 5.44
N SER A 485 11.37 30.70 4.86
CA SER A 485 12.60 31.02 4.14
C SER A 485 12.91 30.01 3.04
N ALA A 486 13.34 30.47 1.88
CA ALA A 486 13.90 29.64 0.82
C ALA A 486 15.00 30.39 0.09
N SER A 487 16.08 29.67 -0.27
CA SER A 487 17.15 30.26 -1.09
C SER A 487 16.73 30.44 -2.55
N SER A 488 15.84 29.57 -3.04
CA SER A 488 15.17 29.74 -4.34
C SER A 488 13.74 29.17 -4.29
N TRP A 489 12.81 29.89 -4.92
CA TRP A 489 11.41 29.50 -5.02
C TRP A 489 10.89 29.74 -6.44
N SER A 490 10.11 28.80 -7.00
CA SER A 490 9.49 28.97 -8.29
C SER A 490 8.17 28.20 -8.41
N ALA A 491 7.16 28.84 -8.98
CA ALA A 491 5.89 28.21 -9.39
C ALA A 491 5.38 28.82 -10.68
N SER A 492 4.85 28.01 -11.59
CA SER A 492 4.23 28.51 -12.82
C SER A 492 2.86 29.12 -12.56
N SER A 493 2.12 28.57 -11.55
CA SER A 493 0.88 29.17 -11.05
C SER A 493 0.77 28.99 -9.54
N TRP A 494 0.26 30.04 -8.88
CA TRP A 494 0.06 30.07 -7.44
C TRP A 494 -1.28 30.69 -7.09
N SER A 495 -2.03 30.14 -6.15
CA SER A 495 -3.27 30.72 -5.67
C SER A 495 -3.56 30.37 -4.21
N ALA A 496 -4.00 31.35 -3.42
CA ALA A 496 -4.55 31.15 -2.09
C ALA A 496 -5.74 32.09 -1.85
N SER A 497 -6.79 31.61 -1.21
CA SER A 497 -7.93 32.45 -0.83
C SER A 497 -7.61 33.33 0.38
N SER A 498 -6.77 32.84 1.30
CA SER A 498 -6.21 33.61 2.40
C SER A 498 -4.77 33.22 2.68
N TRP A 499 -3.93 34.23 2.97
CA TRP A 499 -2.51 34.04 3.27
C TRP A 499 -2.14 34.87 4.50
N SER A 500 -1.39 34.28 5.42
CA SER A 500 -0.83 34.98 6.58
C SER A 500 0.57 34.48 6.87
N GLY A 501 1.53 35.36 6.92
CA GLY A 501 2.93 35.10 7.17
C GLY A 501 3.78 36.32 6.97
N VAL A 502 5.05 36.28 7.34
CA VAL A 502 6.00 37.36 7.06
C VAL A 502 6.49 37.17 5.62
N ASP A 503 6.21 38.15 4.77
CA ASP A 503 6.70 38.21 3.39
C ASP A 503 8.23 38.51 3.43
N PRO A 504 9.09 37.63 2.93
CA PRO A 504 10.52 37.89 2.91
C PRO A 504 10.90 39.01 1.92
N ASP A 505 10.05 39.28 0.91
CA ASP A 505 10.30 40.34 -0.08
C ASP A 505 9.79 41.73 0.36
N ALA A 506 9.06 41.82 1.48
CA ALA A 506 8.63 43.10 2.05
C ALA A 506 9.72 43.84 2.86
N ALA A 507 10.92 43.26 2.94
CA ALA A 507 12.08 43.79 3.67
C ALA A 507 13.28 44.15 2.73
N ALA A 508 13.07 44.28 1.42
CA ALA A 508 14.06 44.71 0.44
C ALA A 508 13.78 46.12 -0.06
#